data_19223f09dd43c7aa0804b8299708d632
#
_entry.id   19223f09dd43c7aa0804b8299708d632
#
_cell.length_a   1.000
_cell.length_b   1.000
_cell.length_c   1.000
_cell.angle_alpha   90.00
_cell.angle_beta   90.00
_cell.angle_gamma   90.00
#
_symmetry.space_group_name_H-M   'P 1'
#
loop_
_entity.id
_entity.type
_entity.pdbx_description
1 polymer ?
#
loop_
_entity_poly.entity_id
_entity_poly.type
_entity_poly.pdbx_seq_one_letter_code
_entity_poly.pdbx_strand_id
1 'polypeptide(L)'
;MPRKGIKMNKSVLQRCIIIILCSCILFSICPVYAFAAENQKERVVRIGVPDDTYDKINGNGKRSGYGYEYLQKIAGYTGWNYEYVDCTWENCFDKLKNDELDMIEGISYTEERAETMLFSAIPMGDERYYVYVKPDHTDISSSDTASFNGKKIGVLMGYLSEMVLNEWEKKYDLHTQHVNVSNNEDALKKIADGEIDAFVSLEDSRLDGYGMVALTNLGSSKIYFAIGQSHSDLKTELDNAMRRITDDDPYYADELHK
;
A
#
# COMPACT_ATOMS: atom_id res chain seq x y z
N MET A 1 -85.26 -7.76 18.05
CA MET A 1 -84.81 -7.83 16.64
C MET A 1 -83.62 -8.81 16.57
N PRO A 2 -83.75 -9.93 15.86
CA PRO A 2 -82.65 -10.90 15.77
C PRO A 2 -81.61 -10.44 14.76
N ARG A 3 -80.36 -10.51 15.14
CA ARG A 3 -79.20 -10.25 14.23
C ARG A 3 -79.12 -11.38 13.19
N LYS A 4 -79.31 -11.03 11.91
CA LYS A 4 -79.04 -11.96 10.79
C LYS A 4 -77.53 -12.23 10.72
N GLY A 5 -77.14 -13.45 11.03
CA GLY A 5 -75.80 -13.95 10.82
C GLY A 5 -75.51 -14.03 9.31
N ILE A 6 -74.41 -13.40 8.92
CA ILE A 6 -73.91 -13.43 7.54
C ILE A 6 -73.34 -14.83 7.30
N LYS A 7 -74.07 -15.68 6.50
CA LYS A 7 -73.54 -16.98 6.04
C LYS A 7 -72.56 -16.73 4.91
N MET A 8 -71.28 -16.85 5.25
CA MET A 8 -70.20 -16.76 4.29
C MET A 8 -70.20 -17.97 3.35
N ASN A 9 -70.09 -17.73 2.04
CA ASN A 9 -70.11 -18.81 1.04
C ASN A 9 -68.87 -19.66 1.18
N LYS A 10 -69.02 -21.01 1.20
CA LYS A 10 -67.95 -22.01 1.37
C LYS A 10 -66.78 -21.79 0.39
N SER A 11 -67.01 -21.33 -0.84
CA SER A 11 -66.00 -21.06 -1.85
C SER A 11 -65.18 -19.83 -1.53
N VAL A 12 -65.78 -18.80 -0.90
CA VAL A 12 -65.08 -17.59 -0.44
C VAL A 12 -64.21 -17.90 0.76
N LEU A 13 -64.69 -18.69 1.69
CA LEU A 13 -63.92 -19.15 2.85
C LEU A 13 -62.70 -20.00 2.44
N GLN A 14 -62.84 -20.91 1.44
CA GLN A 14 -61.71 -21.71 0.93
C GLN A 14 -60.67 -20.83 0.24
N ARG A 15 -61.09 -19.82 -0.55
CA ARG A 15 -60.14 -18.89 -1.18
C ARG A 15 -59.38 -18.02 -0.17
N CYS A 16 -60.04 -17.56 0.90
CA CYS A 16 -59.36 -16.82 1.98
C CYS A 16 -58.35 -17.70 2.75
N ILE A 17 -58.64 -18.97 3.00
CA ILE A 17 -57.75 -19.92 3.66
C ILE A 17 -56.52 -20.20 2.79
N ILE A 18 -56.69 -20.36 1.46
CA ILE A 18 -55.56 -20.55 0.52
C ILE A 18 -54.68 -19.30 0.46
N ILE A 19 -55.22 -18.09 0.45
CA ILE A 19 -54.45 -16.84 0.43
C ILE A 19 -53.68 -16.67 1.73
N ILE A 20 -54.26 -17.01 2.88
CA ILE A 20 -53.57 -16.92 4.17
C ILE A 20 -52.43 -17.96 4.25
N LEU A 21 -52.64 -19.21 3.79
CA LEU A 21 -51.63 -20.26 3.73
C LEU A 21 -50.48 -19.90 2.79
N CYS A 22 -50.75 -19.31 1.61
CA CYS A 22 -49.70 -18.82 0.70
C CYS A 22 -48.93 -17.64 1.28
N SER A 23 -49.56 -16.73 2.01
CA SER A 23 -48.87 -15.59 2.66
C SER A 23 -47.96 -16.08 3.82
N CYS A 24 -48.34 -17.09 4.55
CA CYS A 24 -47.52 -17.68 5.59
C CYS A 24 -46.29 -18.43 5.05
N ILE A 25 -46.42 -19.06 3.87
CA ILE A 25 -45.28 -19.75 3.21
C ILE A 25 -44.29 -18.74 2.66
N LEU A 26 -44.74 -17.61 2.11
CA LEU A 26 -43.87 -16.52 1.63
C LEU A 26 -43.11 -15.81 2.77
N PHE A 27 -43.65 -15.74 3.97
CA PHE A 27 -43.00 -15.19 5.14
C PHE A 27 -41.98 -16.15 5.80
N SER A 28 -42.08 -17.46 5.52
CA SER A 28 -41.19 -18.49 6.10
C SER A 28 -39.89 -18.67 5.29
N ILE A 29 -39.76 -18.06 4.10
CA ILE A 29 -38.57 -18.21 3.24
C ILE A 29 -37.58 -17.00 3.40
N CYS A 30 -37.93 -16.01 4.22
CA CYS A 30 -37.16 -14.77 4.34
C CYS A 30 -36.33 -14.58 5.63
N PRO A 31 -36.00 -15.59 6.47
CA PRO A 31 -35.05 -15.32 7.55
C PRO A 31 -33.63 -15.83 7.32
N VAL A 32 -33.29 -16.38 6.13
CA VAL A 32 -31.95 -16.99 5.95
C VAL A 32 -30.92 -15.96 5.47
N TYR A 33 -31.32 -14.81 4.95
CA TYR A 33 -30.38 -13.76 4.52
C TYR A 33 -30.08 -12.67 5.56
N ALA A 34 -30.75 -12.71 6.72
CA ALA A 34 -30.55 -11.68 7.76
C ALA A 34 -29.56 -12.10 8.87
N PHE A 35 -28.88 -13.25 8.76
CA PHE A 35 -28.03 -13.78 9.84
C PHE A 35 -26.56 -13.87 9.50
N ALA A 36 -26.11 -13.16 8.45
CA ALA A 36 -24.69 -13.04 8.14
C ALA A 36 -24.17 -11.60 8.28
N ALA A 37 -24.84 -10.74 9.00
CA ALA A 37 -24.21 -9.57 9.63
C ALA A 37 -23.69 -10.08 11.01
N GLU A 38 -22.73 -10.98 10.97
CA GLU A 38 -21.90 -11.29 12.12
C GLU A 38 -21.32 -9.93 12.56
N ASN A 39 -21.46 -9.60 13.85
CA ASN A 39 -20.83 -8.47 14.49
C ASN A 39 -19.34 -8.50 14.14
N GLN A 40 -18.96 -7.93 13.00
CA GLN A 40 -17.55 -7.61 12.75
C GLN A 40 -17.20 -6.59 13.82
N LYS A 41 -16.55 -7.08 14.86
CA LYS A 41 -15.99 -6.24 15.91
C LYS A 41 -15.13 -5.23 15.19
N GLU A 42 -15.46 -3.95 15.30
CA GLU A 42 -14.65 -2.88 14.71
C GLU A 42 -13.20 -3.09 15.16
N ARG A 43 -12.36 -3.50 14.23
CA ARG A 43 -10.94 -3.70 14.51
C ARG A 43 -10.24 -2.38 14.21
N VAL A 44 -9.54 -1.86 15.21
CA VAL A 44 -8.61 -0.74 15.02
C VAL A 44 -7.24 -1.32 14.68
N VAL A 45 -6.66 -0.88 13.56
CA VAL A 45 -5.34 -1.29 13.10
C VAL A 45 -4.41 -0.08 13.17
N ARG A 46 -3.31 -0.20 13.91
CA ARG A 46 -2.31 0.86 14.08
C ARG A 46 -1.34 0.81 12.92
N ILE A 47 -1.37 1.86 12.10
CA ILE A 47 -0.55 1.98 10.87
C ILE A 47 0.63 2.89 11.15
N GLY A 48 1.85 2.37 11.00
CA GLY A 48 3.07 3.17 11.03
C GLY A 48 3.26 3.95 9.73
N VAL A 49 3.48 5.26 9.83
CA VAL A 49 3.73 6.16 8.70
C VAL A 49 5.14 6.71 8.83
N PRO A 50 6.14 6.13 8.13
CA PRO A 50 7.54 6.53 8.29
C PRO A 50 7.90 7.86 7.62
N ASP A 51 7.18 8.22 6.56
CA ASP A 51 7.39 9.46 5.81
C ASP A 51 6.17 9.81 4.94
N ASP A 52 6.27 10.83 4.10
CA ASP A 52 5.21 11.29 3.20
C ASP A 52 5.26 10.66 1.79
N THR A 53 5.96 9.56 1.60
CA THR A 53 6.12 8.91 0.29
C THR A 53 4.79 8.34 -0.21
N TYR A 54 4.11 7.58 0.65
CA TYR A 54 2.83 6.94 0.30
C TYR A 54 1.62 7.65 0.89
N ASP A 55 1.78 8.31 2.03
CA ASP A 55 0.75 9.08 2.72
C ASP A 55 1.13 10.56 2.78
N LYS A 56 0.15 11.42 2.52
CA LYS A 56 0.32 12.89 2.57
C LYS A 56 -0.75 13.49 3.46
N ILE A 57 -0.36 14.44 4.30
CA ILE A 57 -1.29 15.23 5.09
C ILE A 57 -1.27 16.67 4.55
N ASN A 58 -2.42 17.15 4.08
CA ASN A 58 -2.53 18.53 3.63
C ASN A 58 -2.63 19.51 4.83
N GLY A 59 -2.53 20.82 4.55
CA GLY A 59 -2.59 21.86 5.58
C GLY A 59 -3.89 21.90 6.42
N ASN A 60 -4.93 21.15 6.03
CA ASN A 60 -6.19 21.00 6.76
C ASN A 60 -6.25 19.68 7.56
N GLY A 61 -5.16 18.92 7.63
CA GLY A 61 -5.08 17.64 8.34
C GLY A 61 -5.73 16.46 7.62
N LYS A 62 -6.11 16.61 6.35
CA LYS A 62 -6.70 15.52 5.55
C LYS A 62 -5.59 14.66 4.95
N ARG A 63 -5.66 13.35 5.17
CA ARG A 63 -4.79 12.35 4.53
C ARG A 63 -5.21 12.09 3.09
N SER A 64 -4.22 11.78 2.28
CA SER A 64 -4.35 11.33 0.89
C SER A 64 -3.04 10.65 0.48
N GLY A 65 -3.01 10.04 -0.69
CA GLY A 65 -1.84 9.37 -1.22
C GLY A 65 -2.09 7.90 -1.46
N TYR A 66 -1.15 7.27 -2.14
CA TYR A 66 -1.25 5.89 -2.60
C TYR A 66 -1.57 4.91 -1.45
N GLY A 67 -0.79 4.97 -0.37
CA GLY A 67 -0.97 4.10 0.77
C GLY A 67 -2.31 4.31 1.47
N TYR A 68 -2.65 5.58 1.73
CA TYR A 68 -3.93 5.93 2.32
C TYR A 68 -5.13 5.42 1.50
N GLU A 69 -5.14 5.67 0.19
CA GLU A 69 -6.25 5.25 -0.68
C GLU A 69 -6.36 3.72 -0.74
N TYR A 70 -5.21 3.02 -0.75
CA TYR A 70 -5.19 1.56 -0.73
C TYR A 70 -5.76 1.02 0.60
N LEU A 71 -5.36 1.60 1.74
CA LEU A 71 -5.91 1.25 3.06
C LEU A 71 -7.42 1.50 3.13
N GLN A 72 -7.93 2.61 2.58
CA GLN A 72 -9.37 2.87 2.52
C GLN A 72 -10.11 1.80 1.70
N LYS A 73 -9.52 1.32 0.61
CA LYS A 73 -10.09 0.23 -0.18
C LYS A 73 -10.12 -1.06 0.63
N ILE A 74 -9.04 -1.40 1.35
CA ILE A 74 -8.96 -2.56 2.26
C ILE A 74 -10.04 -2.46 3.35
N ALA A 75 -10.22 -1.27 3.95
CA ALA A 75 -11.25 -1.03 4.96
C ALA A 75 -12.67 -1.33 4.45
N GLY A 76 -12.94 -1.05 3.17
CA GLY A 76 -14.21 -1.39 2.52
C GLY A 76 -14.52 -2.90 2.49
N TYR A 77 -13.49 -3.76 2.56
CA TYR A 77 -13.64 -5.23 2.57
C TYR A 77 -13.55 -5.83 3.96
N THR A 78 -12.82 -5.19 4.88
CA THR A 78 -12.51 -5.71 6.22
C THR A 78 -13.36 -5.08 7.33
N GLY A 79 -13.86 -3.86 7.11
CA GLY A 79 -14.50 -3.04 8.14
C GLY A 79 -13.51 -2.50 9.17
N TRP A 80 -12.22 -2.47 8.86
CA TRP A 80 -11.20 -1.93 9.75
C TRP A 80 -11.29 -0.42 9.90
N ASN A 81 -10.93 0.07 11.10
CA ASN A 81 -10.61 1.47 11.36
C ASN A 81 -9.10 1.60 11.54
N TYR A 82 -8.52 2.71 11.10
CA TYR A 82 -7.08 2.93 11.20
C TYR A 82 -6.74 4.02 12.22
N GLU A 83 -5.73 3.72 13.01
CA GLU A 83 -5.00 4.69 13.83
C GLU A 83 -3.63 4.89 13.20
N TYR A 84 -3.35 6.09 12.69
CA TYR A 84 -2.08 6.41 12.06
C TYR A 84 -1.09 6.93 13.10
N VAL A 85 0.08 6.32 13.14
CA VAL A 85 1.16 6.61 14.08
C VAL A 85 2.37 7.12 13.31
N ASP A 86 2.71 8.39 13.48
CA ASP A 86 3.90 8.97 12.88
C ASP A 86 5.16 8.35 13.51
N CYS A 87 6.10 7.96 12.68
CA CYS A 87 7.36 7.37 13.10
C CYS A 87 8.46 7.74 12.09
N THR A 88 9.73 7.63 12.48
CA THR A 88 10.83 7.68 11.52
C THR A 88 11.01 6.29 10.89
N TRP A 89 11.68 6.24 9.75
CA TRP A 89 11.95 4.98 9.07
C TRP A 89 12.61 3.94 10.00
N GLU A 90 13.60 4.38 10.81
CA GLU A 90 14.30 3.48 11.73
C GLU A 90 13.39 2.97 12.86
N ASN A 91 12.60 3.86 13.48
CA ASN A 91 11.84 3.48 14.67
C ASN A 91 10.49 2.81 14.35
N CYS A 92 9.98 2.91 13.11
CA CYS A 92 8.78 2.20 12.69
C CYS A 92 8.95 0.68 12.80
N PHE A 93 10.10 0.14 12.40
CA PHE A 93 10.38 -1.30 12.51
C PHE A 93 10.48 -1.77 13.96
N ASP A 94 11.10 -0.96 14.83
CA ASP A 94 11.17 -1.27 16.27
C ASP A 94 9.77 -1.25 16.90
N LYS A 95 8.94 -0.26 16.55
CA LYS A 95 7.55 -0.18 17.01
C LYS A 95 6.72 -1.37 16.54
N LEU A 96 6.87 -1.79 15.26
CA LEU A 96 6.19 -2.98 14.73
C LEU A 96 6.61 -4.25 15.49
N LYS A 97 7.91 -4.41 15.76
CA LYS A 97 8.46 -5.55 16.50
C LYS A 97 8.00 -5.59 17.96
N ASN A 98 7.78 -4.41 18.57
CA ASN A 98 7.35 -4.27 19.97
C ASN A 98 5.82 -4.24 20.15
N ASP A 99 5.03 -4.57 19.11
CA ASP A 99 3.55 -4.48 19.14
C ASP A 99 3.01 -3.08 19.44
N GLU A 100 3.76 -2.02 19.17
CA GLU A 100 3.28 -0.65 19.22
C GLU A 100 2.58 -0.25 17.93
N LEU A 101 2.86 -0.96 16.83
CA LEU A 101 2.19 -0.90 15.53
C LEU A 101 1.71 -2.29 15.13
N ASP A 102 0.66 -2.34 14.32
CA ASP A 102 0.16 -3.58 13.75
C ASP A 102 0.66 -3.79 12.31
N MET A 103 0.82 -2.69 11.56
CA MET A 103 1.20 -2.73 10.16
C MET A 103 1.97 -1.48 9.72
N ILE A 104 2.83 -1.64 8.72
CA ILE A 104 3.53 -0.56 8.01
C ILE A 104 3.32 -0.80 6.51
N GLU A 105 3.08 0.26 5.74
CA GLU A 105 2.92 0.20 4.29
C GLU A 105 4.22 0.49 3.53
N GLY A 106 4.27 0.08 2.25
CA GLY A 106 5.36 0.44 1.36
C GLY A 106 6.71 -0.22 1.68
N ILE A 107 6.70 -1.42 2.24
CA ILE A 107 7.93 -2.09 2.68
C ILE A 107 8.40 -3.09 1.63
N SER A 108 9.60 -2.89 1.09
CA SER A 108 10.26 -3.87 0.23
C SER A 108 10.61 -5.13 1.01
N TYR A 109 10.33 -6.29 0.42
CA TYR A 109 10.68 -7.57 1.01
C TYR A 109 12.19 -7.77 0.99
N THR A 110 12.77 -8.20 2.12
CA THR A 110 14.08 -8.83 2.21
C THR A 110 14.02 -10.03 3.15
N GLU A 111 14.92 -11.00 2.97
CA GLU A 111 14.98 -12.17 3.87
C GLU A 111 15.23 -11.75 5.32
N GLU A 112 16.11 -10.79 5.54
CA GLU A 112 16.41 -10.25 6.86
C GLU A 112 15.17 -9.66 7.54
N ARG A 113 14.37 -8.87 6.81
CA ARG A 113 13.10 -8.31 7.32
C ARG A 113 12.09 -9.39 7.63
N ALA A 114 12.02 -10.43 6.80
CA ALA A 114 11.10 -11.54 6.98
C ALA A 114 11.40 -12.40 8.24
N GLU A 115 12.58 -12.29 8.82
CA GLU A 115 12.90 -12.90 10.11
C GLU A 115 12.15 -12.23 11.28
N THR A 116 11.77 -10.96 11.14
CA THR A 116 11.21 -10.14 12.24
C THR A 116 9.80 -9.62 11.99
N MET A 117 9.26 -9.76 10.78
CA MET A 117 7.91 -9.32 10.43
C MET A 117 7.27 -10.24 9.38
N LEU A 118 5.95 -10.16 9.26
CA LEU A 118 5.19 -10.82 8.21
C LEU A 118 4.97 -9.84 7.05
N PHE A 119 4.78 -10.38 5.85
CA PHE A 119 4.47 -9.59 4.66
C PHE A 119 3.13 -10.02 4.07
N SER A 120 2.39 -9.09 3.46
CA SER A 120 1.22 -9.41 2.66
C SER A 120 1.60 -10.39 1.54
N ALA A 121 0.69 -11.30 1.18
CA ALA A 121 0.94 -12.28 0.13
C ALA A 121 0.97 -11.65 -1.27
N ILE A 122 0.27 -10.54 -1.44
CA ILE A 122 0.20 -9.76 -2.68
C ILE A 122 0.97 -8.46 -2.44
N PRO A 123 1.85 -8.04 -3.36
CA PRO A 123 2.47 -6.73 -3.27
C PRO A 123 1.41 -5.63 -3.39
N MET A 124 1.61 -4.53 -2.72
CA MET A 124 0.77 -3.35 -2.90
C MET A 124 1.17 -2.55 -4.15
N GLY A 125 2.40 -2.68 -4.62
CA GLY A 125 2.91 -2.00 -5.80
C GLY A 125 4.37 -2.29 -6.09
N ASP A 126 4.95 -1.49 -6.99
CA ASP A 126 6.36 -1.53 -7.37
C ASP A 126 6.99 -0.15 -7.16
N GLU A 127 8.16 -0.12 -6.57
CA GLU A 127 9.05 1.04 -6.54
C GLU A 127 10.08 0.93 -7.65
N ARG A 128 10.32 2.01 -8.36
CA ARG A 128 11.37 2.09 -9.36
C ARG A 128 12.49 3.00 -8.88
N TYR A 129 13.73 2.60 -9.12
CA TYR A 129 14.92 3.33 -8.73
C TYR A 129 15.60 3.92 -9.95
N TYR A 130 15.94 5.20 -9.88
CA TYR A 130 16.62 5.93 -10.95
C TYR A 130 17.89 6.57 -10.45
N VAL A 131 18.87 6.70 -11.35
CA VAL A 131 19.95 7.66 -11.19
C VAL A 131 19.48 9.01 -11.68
N TYR A 132 19.53 10.00 -10.80
CA TYR A 132 19.20 11.39 -11.09
C TYR A 132 20.45 12.22 -11.27
N VAL A 133 20.41 13.12 -12.26
CA VAL A 133 21.50 14.03 -12.63
C VAL A 133 20.98 15.44 -12.84
N LYS A 134 21.88 16.44 -12.86
CA LYS A 134 21.53 17.80 -13.33
C LYS A 134 21.23 17.78 -14.83
N PRO A 135 20.37 18.68 -15.32
CA PRO A 135 20.03 18.76 -16.76
C PRO A 135 21.24 19.10 -17.66
N ASP A 136 22.21 19.80 -17.12
CA ASP A 136 23.42 20.25 -17.82
C ASP A 136 24.62 19.30 -17.70
N HIS A 137 24.39 18.08 -17.09
CA HIS A 137 25.45 17.08 -17.07
C HIS A 137 25.80 16.66 -18.50
N THR A 138 27.09 16.50 -18.77
CA THR A 138 27.59 16.16 -20.11
C THR A 138 28.49 14.94 -20.13
N ASP A 139 28.82 14.42 -18.97
CA ASP A 139 29.86 13.42 -18.74
C ASP A 139 29.31 12.07 -18.24
N ILE A 140 27.99 11.96 -18.10
CA ILE A 140 27.27 10.70 -17.78
C ILE A 140 26.18 10.49 -18.83
N SER A 141 26.05 9.29 -19.38
CA SER A 141 25.08 8.98 -20.43
C SER A 141 24.34 7.67 -20.17
N SER A 142 23.03 7.66 -20.29
CA SER A 142 22.23 6.43 -20.22
C SER A 142 22.49 5.46 -21.37
N SER A 143 23.01 5.93 -22.52
CA SER A 143 23.38 5.09 -23.64
C SER A 143 24.81 4.54 -23.56
N ASP A 144 25.62 5.05 -22.63
CA ASP A 144 26.97 4.57 -22.35
C ASP A 144 27.15 4.35 -20.85
N THR A 145 26.88 3.14 -20.40
CA THR A 145 26.99 2.77 -18.97
C THR A 145 28.43 2.93 -18.46
N ALA A 146 29.46 2.79 -19.30
CA ALA A 146 30.84 2.96 -18.88
C ALA A 146 31.16 4.41 -18.43
N SER A 147 30.35 5.39 -18.84
CA SER A 147 30.46 6.78 -18.41
C SER A 147 30.23 7.00 -16.90
N PHE A 148 29.65 6.02 -16.22
CA PHE A 148 29.45 6.04 -14.77
C PHE A 148 30.72 5.66 -13.98
N ASN A 149 31.72 5.02 -14.62
CA ASN A 149 32.93 4.62 -13.93
C ASN A 149 33.67 5.80 -13.29
N GLY A 150 34.02 5.63 -12.01
CA GLY A 150 34.69 6.64 -11.21
C GLY A 150 33.83 7.81 -10.74
N LYS A 151 32.53 7.84 -11.14
CA LYS A 151 31.61 8.87 -10.71
C LYS A 151 31.23 8.72 -9.26
N LYS A 152 30.97 9.83 -8.60
CA LYS A 152 30.49 9.89 -7.21
C LYS A 152 28.96 9.86 -7.23
N ILE A 153 28.40 8.76 -6.78
CA ILE A 153 26.94 8.53 -6.74
C ILE A 153 26.44 8.64 -5.31
N GLY A 154 25.57 9.62 -5.07
CA GLY A 154 24.86 9.77 -3.80
C GLY A 154 23.87 8.62 -3.62
N VAL A 155 23.90 7.95 -2.45
CA VAL A 155 23.00 6.83 -2.15
C VAL A 155 22.72 6.78 -0.65
N LEU A 156 21.50 6.39 -0.25
CA LEU A 156 21.20 6.06 1.12
C LEU A 156 21.86 4.71 1.46
N MET A 157 22.98 4.75 2.19
CA MET A 157 23.72 3.55 2.57
C MET A 157 22.92 2.73 3.58
N GLY A 158 22.97 1.40 3.44
CA GLY A 158 22.20 0.46 4.26
C GLY A 158 20.72 0.32 3.86
N TYR A 159 20.29 1.00 2.80
CA TYR A 159 18.94 0.94 2.27
C TYR A 159 18.89 0.20 0.93
N LEU A 160 17.67 -0.07 0.46
CA LEU A 160 17.46 -0.83 -0.77
C LEU A 160 18.04 -0.10 -2.01
N SER A 161 18.08 1.23 -2.00
CA SER A 161 18.71 2.03 -3.06
C SER A 161 20.19 1.68 -3.27
N GLU A 162 20.93 1.42 -2.19
CA GLU A 162 22.32 0.96 -2.28
C GLU A 162 22.42 -0.46 -2.83
N MET A 163 21.54 -1.35 -2.41
CA MET A 163 21.49 -2.73 -2.93
C MET A 163 21.21 -2.74 -4.43
N VAL A 164 20.23 -1.95 -4.89
CA VAL A 164 19.88 -1.84 -6.31
C VAL A 164 21.03 -1.24 -7.13
N LEU A 165 21.73 -0.24 -6.60
CA LEU A 165 22.92 0.32 -7.24
C LEU A 165 24.03 -0.73 -7.36
N ASN A 166 24.34 -1.46 -6.29
CA ASN A 166 25.35 -2.52 -6.28
C ASN A 166 25.03 -3.63 -7.30
N GLU A 167 23.76 -4.04 -7.42
CA GLU A 167 23.35 -5.05 -8.40
C GLU A 167 23.48 -4.53 -9.83
N TRP A 168 23.14 -3.28 -10.06
CA TRP A 168 23.27 -2.63 -11.36
C TRP A 168 24.75 -2.49 -11.76
N GLU A 169 25.63 -2.06 -10.83
CA GLU A 169 27.07 -2.00 -11.04
C GLU A 169 27.65 -3.37 -11.40
N LYS A 170 27.29 -4.39 -10.63
CA LYS A 170 27.71 -5.78 -10.90
C LYS A 170 27.27 -6.26 -12.27
N LYS A 171 26.04 -5.92 -12.69
CA LYS A 171 25.49 -6.33 -13.98
C LYS A 171 26.25 -5.74 -15.17
N TYR A 172 26.74 -4.52 -15.03
CA TYR A 172 27.41 -3.77 -16.12
C TYR A 172 28.93 -3.62 -15.91
N ASP A 173 29.52 -4.29 -14.89
CA ASP A 173 30.93 -4.23 -14.53
C ASP A 173 31.39 -2.77 -14.29
N LEU A 174 30.66 -2.04 -13.48
CA LEU A 174 30.89 -0.64 -13.16
C LEU A 174 31.54 -0.47 -11.79
N HIS A 175 32.32 0.60 -11.65
CA HIS A 175 32.98 0.97 -10.43
C HIS A 175 32.71 2.45 -10.13
N THR A 176 31.62 2.74 -9.42
CA THR A 176 31.30 4.10 -8.95
C THR A 176 31.87 4.33 -7.54
N GLN A 177 31.80 5.57 -7.06
CA GLN A 177 32.16 5.92 -5.67
C GLN A 177 30.86 6.25 -4.94
N HIS A 178 30.44 5.40 -4.01
CA HIS A 178 29.24 5.66 -3.20
C HIS A 178 29.51 6.77 -2.18
N VAL A 179 28.65 7.76 -2.16
CA VAL A 179 28.67 8.86 -1.19
C VAL A 179 27.35 8.81 -0.41
N ASN A 180 27.46 8.71 0.92
CA ASN A 180 26.26 8.66 1.74
C ASN A 180 25.48 9.98 1.65
N VAL A 181 24.17 9.86 1.41
CA VAL A 181 23.19 10.95 1.53
C VAL A 181 22.13 10.54 2.53
N SER A 182 21.62 11.51 3.29
CA SER A 182 20.61 11.22 4.33
C SER A 182 19.17 11.23 3.79
N ASN A 183 18.93 11.95 2.70
CA ASN A 183 17.63 12.11 2.02
C ASN A 183 17.83 12.84 0.68
N ASN A 184 16.74 13.06 -0.06
CA ASN A 184 16.77 13.76 -1.34
C ASN A 184 17.26 15.23 -1.21
N GLU A 185 16.94 15.92 -0.12
CA GLU A 185 17.39 17.31 0.10
C GLU A 185 18.90 17.40 0.26
N ASP A 186 19.50 16.49 1.04
CA ASP A 186 20.95 16.37 1.18
C ASP A 186 21.62 16.00 -0.15
N ALA A 187 21.02 15.09 -0.93
CA ALA A 187 21.50 14.74 -2.26
C ALA A 187 21.47 15.95 -3.21
N LEU A 188 20.37 16.71 -3.25
CA LEU A 188 20.24 17.94 -4.05
C LEU A 188 21.29 18.98 -3.66
N LYS A 189 21.56 19.15 -2.38
CA LYS A 189 22.60 20.04 -1.90
C LYS A 189 23.98 19.58 -2.36
N LYS A 190 24.34 18.30 -2.15
CA LYS A 190 25.65 17.76 -2.54
C LYS A 190 25.90 17.81 -4.04
N ILE A 191 24.87 17.59 -4.85
CA ILE A 191 24.98 17.71 -6.32
C ILE A 191 25.15 19.20 -6.74
N ALA A 192 24.49 20.12 -6.03
CA ALA A 192 24.67 21.56 -6.26
C ALA A 192 26.09 22.03 -5.92
N ASP A 193 26.65 21.50 -4.83
CA ASP A 193 28.00 21.84 -4.34
C ASP A 193 29.10 21.08 -5.13
N GLY A 194 28.76 20.16 -6.05
CA GLY A 194 29.70 19.37 -6.83
C GLY A 194 30.42 18.27 -6.01
N GLU A 195 29.86 17.88 -4.87
CA GLU A 195 30.38 16.81 -4.05
C GLU A 195 30.02 15.43 -4.62
N ILE A 196 28.88 15.33 -5.35
CA ILE A 196 28.43 14.14 -6.08
C ILE A 196 28.08 14.51 -7.53
N ASP A 197 28.22 13.54 -8.43
CA ASP A 197 27.91 13.70 -9.85
C ASP A 197 26.45 13.34 -10.16
N ALA A 198 25.89 12.39 -9.41
CA ALA A 198 24.52 11.90 -9.52
C ALA A 198 24.04 11.34 -8.17
N PHE A 199 22.78 11.00 -8.06
CA PHE A 199 22.28 10.26 -6.89
C PHE A 199 21.18 9.27 -7.26
N VAL A 200 21.02 8.24 -6.44
CA VAL A 200 19.95 7.23 -6.58
C VAL A 200 18.77 7.61 -5.70
N SER A 201 17.59 7.65 -6.31
CA SER A 201 16.32 7.80 -5.58
C SER A 201 15.21 6.99 -6.24
N LEU A 202 14.12 6.86 -5.52
CA LEU A 202 12.85 6.38 -6.07
C LEU A 202 12.37 7.31 -7.19
N GLU A 203 11.51 6.79 -8.06
CA GLU A 203 10.77 7.61 -9.02
C GLU A 203 9.95 8.67 -8.26
N ASP A 204 10.34 9.93 -8.39
CA ASP A 204 9.75 11.04 -7.64
C ASP A 204 9.62 12.27 -8.53
N SER A 205 8.39 12.61 -8.93
CA SER A 205 8.09 13.78 -9.74
C SER A 205 8.47 15.12 -9.09
N ARG A 206 8.69 15.13 -7.76
CA ARG A 206 9.20 16.31 -7.05
C ARG A 206 10.63 16.65 -7.49
N LEU A 207 11.43 15.64 -7.83
CA LEU A 207 12.81 15.84 -8.31
C LEU A 207 12.85 16.56 -9.65
N ASP A 208 11.86 16.33 -10.52
CA ASP A 208 11.67 17.09 -11.77
C ASP A 208 11.42 18.58 -11.45
N GLY A 209 10.65 18.87 -10.41
CA GLY A 209 10.39 20.23 -9.92
C GLY A 209 11.66 20.95 -9.41
N TYR A 210 12.66 20.21 -8.97
CA TYR A 210 14.00 20.73 -8.64
C TYR A 210 14.96 20.73 -9.82
N GLY A 211 14.46 20.45 -11.03
CA GLY A 211 15.23 20.45 -12.25
C GLY A 211 16.17 19.24 -12.40
N MET A 212 15.93 18.16 -11.67
CA MET A 212 16.69 16.93 -11.82
C MET A 212 16.13 16.09 -12.97
N VAL A 213 16.98 15.28 -13.58
CA VAL A 213 16.61 14.39 -14.68
C VAL A 213 16.82 12.94 -14.24
N ALA A 214 15.77 12.13 -14.33
CA ALA A 214 15.85 10.69 -14.19
C ALA A 214 16.58 10.11 -15.42
N LEU A 215 17.88 9.86 -15.28
CA LEU A 215 18.73 9.51 -16.41
C LEU A 215 18.63 8.05 -16.80
N THR A 216 18.66 7.14 -15.84
CA THR A 216 18.63 5.69 -16.08
C THR A 216 17.90 4.96 -14.98
N ASN A 217 17.11 3.99 -15.36
CA ASN A 217 16.42 3.08 -14.44
C ASN A 217 17.39 1.98 -13.99
N LEU A 218 17.55 1.82 -12.70
CA LEU A 218 18.40 0.79 -12.10
C LEU A 218 17.67 -0.53 -11.86
N GLY A 219 16.35 -0.49 -11.79
CA GLY A 219 15.49 -1.63 -11.49
C GLY A 219 14.27 -1.23 -10.69
N SER A 220 13.51 -2.22 -10.27
CA SER A 220 12.34 -2.05 -9.41
C SER A 220 12.33 -3.06 -8.28
N SER A 221 11.66 -2.72 -7.19
CA SER A 221 11.36 -3.62 -6.09
C SER A 221 9.85 -3.64 -5.83
N LYS A 222 9.33 -4.82 -5.50
CA LYS A 222 7.95 -4.92 -5.02
C LYS A 222 7.85 -4.44 -3.59
N ILE A 223 6.81 -3.68 -3.30
CA ILE A 223 6.49 -3.20 -1.96
C ILE A 223 5.27 -3.91 -1.42
N TYR A 224 5.23 -4.09 -0.12
CA TYR A 224 4.23 -4.87 0.60
C TYR A 224 3.77 -4.12 1.85
N PHE A 225 2.68 -4.59 2.43
CA PHE A 225 2.38 -4.31 3.83
C PHE A 225 3.21 -5.23 4.71
N ALA A 226 3.97 -4.65 5.63
CA ALA A 226 4.66 -5.37 6.70
C ALA A 226 3.77 -5.41 7.94
N ILE A 227 3.65 -6.58 8.56
CA ILE A 227 2.74 -6.85 9.69
C ILE A 227 3.56 -7.40 10.84
N GLY A 228 3.23 -7.00 12.08
CA GLY A 228 3.87 -7.56 13.27
C GLY A 228 3.75 -9.09 13.33
N GLN A 229 4.81 -9.78 13.76
CA GLN A 229 4.86 -11.25 13.75
C GLN A 229 3.75 -11.90 14.58
N SER A 230 3.28 -11.25 15.64
CA SER A 230 2.18 -11.70 16.50
C SER A 230 0.80 -11.63 15.83
N HIS A 231 0.66 -10.90 14.70
CA HIS A 231 -0.61 -10.59 14.04
C HIS A 231 -0.88 -11.42 12.77
N SER A 232 -0.70 -12.74 12.85
CA SER A 232 -0.97 -13.65 11.72
C SER A 232 -2.44 -13.67 11.28
N ASP A 233 -3.37 -13.38 12.19
CA ASP A 233 -4.79 -13.20 11.93
C ASP A 233 -5.04 -11.95 11.08
N LEU A 234 -4.42 -10.82 11.45
CA LEU A 234 -4.45 -9.57 10.66
C LEU A 234 -3.93 -9.79 9.25
N LYS A 235 -2.77 -10.49 9.12
CA LYS A 235 -2.23 -10.87 7.80
C LYS A 235 -3.24 -11.66 6.96
N THR A 236 -3.92 -12.63 7.58
CA THR A 236 -4.90 -13.47 6.87
C THR A 236 -6.08 -12.65 6.36
N GLU A 237 -6.60 -11.72 7.18
CA GLU A 237 -7.68 -10.82 6.78
C GLU A 237 -7.23 -9.86 5.67
N LEU A 238 -6.02 -9.29 5.80
CA LEU A 238 -5.40 -8.43 4.78
C LEU A 238 -5.26 -9.14 3.43
N ASP A 239 -4.66 -10.34 3.43
CA ASP A 239 -4.44 -11.13 2.22
C ASP A 239 -5.75 -11.48 1.51
N ASN A 240 -6.81 -11.76 2.28
CA ASN A 240 -8.14 -12.02 1.74
C ASN A 240 -8.75 -10.75 1.12
N ALA A 241 -8.59 -9.59 1.77
CA ALA A 241 -9.06 -8.31 1.24
C ALA A 241 -8.31 -7.93 -0.04
N MET A 242 -6.98 -8.02 -0.04
CA MET A 242 -6.16 -7.71 -1.21
C MET A 242 -6.47 -8.63 -2.40
N ARG A 243 -6.71 -9.93 -2.14
CA ARG A 243 -7.13 -10.86 -3.20
C ARG A 243 -8.48 -10.44 -3.80
N ARG A 244 -9.45 -10.09 -2.97
CA ARG A 244 -10.77 -9.61 -3.44
C ARG A 244 -10.65 -8.31 -4.24
N ILE A 245 -9.79 -7.38 -3.80
CA ILE A 245 -9.51 -6.15 -4.56
C ILE A 245 -8.96 -6.51 -5.96
N THR A 246 -7.99 -7.42 -6.04
CA THR A 246 -7.39 -7.86 -7.30
C THR A 246 -8.39 -8.63 -8.19
N ASP A 247 -9.29 -9.43 -7.59
CA ASP A 247 -10.33 -10.15 -8.33
C ASP A 247 -11.40 -9.20 -8.88
N ASP A 248 -11.77 -8.16 -8.13
CA ASP A 248 -12.77 -7.16 -8.53
C ASP A 248 -12.19 -6.14 -9.50
N ASP A 249 -10.92 -5.77 -9.34
CA ASP A 249 -10.21 -4.78 -10.15
C ASP A 249 -8.70 -5.12 -10.23
N PRO A 250 -8.30 -5.91 -11.25
CA PRO A 250 -6.91 -6.38 -11.40
C PRO A 250 -5.88 -5.26 -11.60
N TYR A 251 -6.31 -4.05 -11.98
CA TYR A 251 -5.44 -2.90 -12.26
C TYR A 251 -5.47 -1.84 -11.15
N TYR A 252 -6.21 -2.07 -10.08
CA TYR A 252 -6.41 -1.08 -9.02
C TYR A 252 -5.10 -0.49 -8.48
N ALA A 253 -4.14 -1.34 -8.14
CA ALA A 253 -2.85 -0.89 -7.61
C ALA A 253 -2.06 -0.06 -8.65
N ASP A 254 -2.07 -0.48 -9.93
CA ASP A 254 -1.37 0.22 -11.01
C ASP A 254 -2.02 1.57 -11.34
N GLU A 255 -3.36 1.66 -11.26
CA GLU A 255 -4.10 2.89 -11.53
C GLU A 255 -3.96 3.90 -10.38
N LEU A 256 -3.91 3.42 -9.16
CA LEU A 256 -3.72 4.25 -7.98
C LEU A 256 -2.31 4.85 -7.90
N HIS A 257 -1.31 4.17 -8.48
CA HIS A 257 0.09 4.59 -8.48
C HIS A 257 0.41 5.66 -9.56
N LYS A 258 -0.50 5.92 -10.49
CA LYS A 258 -0.34 6.94 -11.54
C LYS A 258 -0.69 8.33 -11.03
#